data_ce48ce0d054c5af46351e0af33bbb967
#
_entry.id   ce48ce0d054c5af46351e0af33bbb967
#
_cell.length_a   1.000
_cell.length_b   1.000
_cell.length_c   1.000
_cell.angle_alpha   90.00
_cell.angle_beta   90.00
_cell.angle_gamma   90.00
#
_symmetry.space_group_name_H-M   'P 1'
#
loop_
_entity.id
_entity.type
_entity.pdbx_description
1 polymer ?
#
loop_
_entity_poly.entity_id
_entity_poly.type
_entity_poly.pdbx_seq_one_letter_code
_entity_poly.pdbx_strand_id
1 'polypeptide(L)' 'MQERLTGEERRQRIVEAAVDLFSRKGFRGTTTREVAEAAGISEAMIFKHFATKQELYSAIIEAKSITEELLART' A
#
# COMPACT_ATOMS: atom_id res chain seq x y z
N MET A 1 21.20 -12.27 6.71
CA MET A 1 21.32 -10.89 7.15
C MET A 1 19.99 -10.18 7.16
N GLN A 2 19.65 -9.54 8.26
CA GLN A 2 18.37 -8.87 8.34
C GLN A 2 18.46 -7.47 7.82
N GLU A 3 17.60 -7.16 6.90
CA GLU A 3 17.48 -5.82 6.42
C GLU A 3 16.44 -5.09 7.25
N ARG A 4 16.84 -3.94 7.75
CA ARG A 4 15.90 -3.07 8.43
C ARG A 4 15.33 -2.12 7.41
N LEU A 5 14.05 -2.25 7.19
CA LEU A 5 13.38 -1.32 6.30
C LEU A 5 13.23 0.02 7.00
N THR A 6 13.46 1.11 6.26
CA THR A 6 13.13 2.44 6.76
C THR A 6 11.62 2.60 6.79
N GLY A 7 11.13 3.65 7.45
CA GLY A 7 9.71 3.94 7.45
C GLY A 7 9.17 4.13 6.04
N GLU A 8 9.94 4.80 5.18
CA GLU A 8 9.57 5.02 3.79
C GLU A 8 9.51 3.74 3.00
N GLU A 9 10.51 2.89 3.17
CA GLU A 9 10.54 1.59 2.48
C GLU A 9 9.39 0.71 2.92
N ARG A 10 9.07 0.73 4.21
CA ARG A 10 7.96 -0.04 4.77
C ARG A 10 6.64 0.47 4.21
N ARG A 11 6.47 1.78 4.16
CA ARG A 11 5.28 2.40 3.59
C ARG A 11 5.12 2.01 2.12
N GLN A 12 6.22 2.04 1.38
CA GLN A 12 6.22 1.66 -0.03
C GLN A 12 5.82 0.19 -0.21
N ARG A 13 6.31 -0.68 0.65
CA ARG A 13 5.98 -2.10 0.61
C ARG A 13 4.49 -2.32 0.86
N ILE A 14 3.93 -1.55 1.80
CA ILE A 14 2.49 -1.60 2.08
C ILE A 14 1.69 -1.17 0.86
N VAL A 15 2.08 -0.06 0.25
CA VAL A 15 1.38 0.48 -0.92
C VAL A 15 1.42 -0.51 -2.08
N GLU A 16 2.56 -1.10 -2.34
CA GLU A 16 2.70 -2.08 -3.43
C GLU A 16 1.82 -3.30 -3.20
N ALA A 17 1.81 -3.83 -1.99
CA ALA A 17 0.96 -4.97 -1.66
C ALA A 17 -0.51 -4.61 -1.80
N ALA A 18 -0.88 -3.40 -1.37
CA ALA A 18 -2.25 -2.94 -1.44
C ALA A 18 -2.70 -2.71 -2.88
N VAL A 19 -1.83 -2.15 -3.72
CA VAL A 19 -2.15 -1.96 -5.14
C VAL A 19 -2.49 -3.29 -5.78
N ASP A 20 -1.68 -4.30 -5.53
CA ASP A 20 -1.92 -5.64 -6.09
C ASP A 20 -3.25 -6.21 -5.63
N LEU A 21 -3.50 -6.19 -4.32
CA LEU A 21 -4.70 -6.78 -3.76
C LEU A 21 -5.97 -6.02 -4.14
N PHE A 22 -5.93 -4.69 -4.07
CA PHE A 22 -7.10 -3.89 -4.43
C PHE A 22 -7.44 -4.01 -5.91
N SER A 23 -6.42 -4.12 -6.77
CA SER A 23 -6.69 -4.25 -8.21
C SER A 23 -7.28 -5.60 -8.56
N ARG A 24 -6.98 -6.65 -7.79
CA ARG A 24 -7.52 -7.97 -8.04
C ARG A 24 -8.84 -8.22 -7.31
N LYS A 25 -8.98 -7.73 -6.10
CA LYS A 25 -10.10 -8.07 -5.23
C LYS A 25 -11.06 -6.90 -4.96
N GLY A 26 -10.66 -5.70 -5.33
CA GLY A 26 -11.44 -4.51 -5.08
C GLY A 26 -11.31 -4.03 -3.62
N PHE A 27 -11.83 -2.84 -3.36
CA PHE A 27 -11.75 -2.25 -2.03
C PHE A 27 -12.45 -3.11 -0.98
N ARG A 28 -13.66 -3.55 -1.29
CA ARG A 28 -14.45 -4.34 -0.34
C ARG A 28 -13.92 -5.75 -0.15
N GLY A 29 -13.27 -6.29 -1.17
CA GLY A 29 -12.75 -7.65 -1.11
C GLY A 29 -11.39 -7.76 -0.46
N THR A 30 -10.76 -6.65 -0.11
CA THR A 30 -9.43 -6.63 0.47
C THR A 30 -9.47 -6.15 1.92
N THR A 31 -8.78 -6.86 2.81
CA THR A 31 -8.68 -6.46 4.21
C THR A 31 -7.27 -5.93 4.48
N THR A 32 -7.16 -5.09 5.51
CA THR A 32 -5.84 -4.61 5.95
C THR A 32 -4.95 -5.75 6.42
N ARG A 33 -5.56 -6.81 6.95
CA ARG A 33 -4.83 -8.00 7.36
C ARG A 33 -4.17 -8.67 6.17
N GLU A 34 -4.90 -8.79 5.06
CA GLU A 34 -4.34 -9.38 3.85
C GLU A 34 -3.19 -8.54 3.30
N VAL A 35 -3.34 -7.23 3.35
CA VAL A 35 -2.27 -6.32 2.92
C VAL A 35 -1.04 -6.52 3.78
N ALA A 36 -1.22 -6.62 5.09
CA ALA A 36 -0.10 -6.85 6.01
C ALA A 36 0.62 -8.16 5.70
N GLU A 37 -0.13 -9.21 5.47
CA GLU A 37 0.43 -10.52 5.14
C GLU A 37 1.22 -10.46 3.83
N ALA A 38 0.66 -9.81 2.83
CA ALA A 38 1.33 -9.68 1.53
C ALA A 38 2.59 -8.82 1.62
N ALA A 39 2.57 -7.80 2.49
CA ALA A 39 3.71 -6.93 2.69
C ALA A 39 4.76 -7.53 3.62
N GLY A 40 4.43 -8.63 4.30
CA GLY A 40 5.34 -9.27 5.22
C GLY A 40 5.53 -8.52 6.54
N ILE A 41 4.50 -7.82 6.98
CA ILE A 41 4.52 -7.06 8.23
C ILE A 41 3.26 -7.33 9.03
N SER A 42 3.20 -6.80 10.25
CA SER A 42 2.00 -6.97 11.08
C SER A 42 0.93 -5.96 10.70
N GLU A 43 -0.32 -6.30 11.01
CA GLU A 43 -1.43 -5.38 10.78
C GLU A 43 -1.27 -4.11 11.61
N ALA A 44 -0.71 -4.24 12.82
CA ALA A 44 -0.43 -3.08 13.66
C ALA A 44 0.50 -2.09 12.94
N MET A 45 1.44 -2.61 12.17
CA MET A 45 2.35 -1.77 11.41
C MET A 45 1.63 -1.02 10.29
N ILE A 46 0.64 -1.67 9.67
CA ILE A 46 -0.21 -1.00 8.67
C ILE A 46 -0.83 0.24 9.31
N PHE A 47 -1.41 0.08 10.50
CA PHE A 47 -2.11 1.19 11.15
C PHE A 47 -1.19 2.29 11.67
N LYS A 48 0.09 2.03 11.75
CA LYS A 48 1.06 3.09 12.04
C LYS A 48 1.25 4.03 10.87
N HIS A 49 1.09 3.52 9.67
CA HIS A 49 1.29 4.30 8.44
C HIS A 49 -0.03 4.83 7.88
N PHE A 50 -1.09 4.08 8.03
CA PHE A 50 -2.41 4.42 7.48
C PHE A 50 -3.45 4.12 8.55
N ALA A 51 -4.10 5.17 9.05
CA ALA A 51 -5.03 5.02 10.17
C ALA A 51 -6.24 4.15 9.81
N THR A 52 -6.66 4.18 8.56
CA THR A 52 -7.81 3.42 8.10
C THR A 52 -7.53 2.81 6.73
N LYS A 53 -8.39 1.85 6.36
CA LYS A 53 -8.34 1.24 5.03
C LYS A 53 -8.58 2.29 3.94
N GLN A 54 -9.45 3.26 4.23
CA GLN A 54 -9.74 4.34 3.30
C GLN A 54 -8.50 5.20 3.04
N GLU A 55 -7.74 5.49 4.09
CA GLU A 55 -6.51 6.26 3.93
C GLU A 55 -5.49 5.52 3.08
N LEU A 56 -5.39 4.21 3.29
CA LEU A 56 -4.51 3.38 2.47
C LEU A 56 -4.94 3.43 1.01
N TYR A 57 -6.22 3.29 0.77
CA TYR A 57 -6.77 3.33 -0.59
C TYR A 57 -6.53 4.68 -1.26
N SER A 58 -6.71 5.77 -0.50
CA SER A 58 -6.45 7.12 -1.01
C SER A 58 -5.00 7.29 -1.42
N ALA A 59 -4.08 6.75 -0.62
CA ALA A 59 -2.66 6.83 -0.94
C ALA A 59 -2.33 6.09 -2.24
N ILE A 60 -3.00 4.98 -2.48
CA ILE A 60 -2.82 4.20 -3.71
C ILE A 60 -3.30 4.99 -4.91
N ILE A 61 -4.47 5.60 -4.79
CA ILE A 61 -5.05 6.39 -5.88
C ILE A 61 -4.15 7.57 -6.22
N GLU A 62 -3.62 8.26 -5.20
CA GLU A 62 -2.70 9.37 -5.40
C GLU A 62 -1.44 8.94 -6.13
N ALA A 63 -0.84 7.86 -5.68
CA ALA A 63 0.37 7.33 -6.29
C ALA A 63 0.14 6.96 -7.75
N LYS A 64 -1.00 6.35 -8.05
CA LYS A 64 -1.35 5.96 -9.39
C LYS A 64 -1.60 7.17 -10.29
N SER A 65 -2.29 8.18 -9.76
CA SER A 65 -2.56 9.40 -10.50
C SER A 65 -1.28 10.12 -10.88
N ILE A 66 -0.34 10.22 -9.95
CA ILE A 66 0.95 10.85 -10.22
C ILE A 66 1.70 10.09 -11.31
N THR A 67 1.70 8.76 -11.24
CA THR A 67 2.35 7.94 -12.25
C THR A 67 1.73 8.15 -13.62
N GLU A 68 0.40 8.19 -13.68
CA GLU A 68 -0.30 8.42 -14.94
C GLU A 68 0.01 9.79 -15.51
N GLU A 69 0.09 10.82 -14.68
CA GLU A 69 0.47 12.15 -15.10
C GLU A 69 1.86 12.18 -15.71
N LEU A 70 2.80 11.52 -15.05
CA LEU A 70 4.18 11.47 -15.54
C LEU A 70 4.27 10.76 -16.87
N LEU A 71 3.53 9.67 -17.03
CA LEU A 71 3.51 8.93 -18.28
C LEU A 71 2.84 9.73 -19.41
N ALA A 72 1.82 10.50 -19.06
CA ALA A 72 1.11 11.30 -20.05
C ALA A 72 1.97 12.45 -20.59
N ARG A 73 2.98 12.86 -19.84
CA ARG A 73 3.86 13.96 -20.24
C ARG A 73 5.00 13.53 -21.15
N THR A 74 5.23 12.25 -21.26
CA THR A 74 6.26 11.75 -22.18
C THR A 74 5.67 11.43 -23.58
#